data_c517277923493d3132bce5966efe92d9
#
_entry.id   c517277923493d3132bce5966efe92d9
#
_cell.length_a   1.000
_cell.length_b   1.000
_cell.length_c   1.000
_cell.angle_alpha   90.00
_cell.angle_beta   90.00
_cell.angle_gamma   90.00
#
_symmetry.space_group_name_H-M   'P 1'
#
loop_
_entity.id
_entity.type
_entity.pdbx_description
1 polymer ?
#
loop_
_entity_poly.entity_id
_entity_poly.type
_entity_poly.pdbx_seq_one_letter_code
_entity_poly.pdbx_strand_id
1 'polypeptide(L)'
;MAHTPFTRGIPTEFLYMPPELTEVQNRLEYVAQRQLFAVLTGDCGTGKTTILRRFRDGLDPNRYKFLYLSDSKLTPRNFYRALLAQMGFEPKYYRGDAKRQLHTEIEIMKAVHGIQPVCVCDECHLMSREMLEEIRFLLNTHLDSQSPMGLILAGQTELWQKLQLQAYAAIRQRIDIQSVLNHYDRAQTGAYIRKQLEYAGMDREIFTEAAIDGIHQYTA
;
A
#
# COMPACT_ATOMS: atom_id res chain seq x y z
N MET A 1 -31.59 -4.16 -9.74
CA MET A 1 -30.19 -4.04 -9.31
C MET A 1 -30.19 -3.60 -7.86
N ALA A 2 -29.59 -4.37 -6.97
CA ALA A 2 -29.48 -3.99 -5.56
C ALA A 2 -28.34 -2.97 -5.33
N HIS A 3 -27.27 -3.08 -6.12
CA HIS A 3 -26.10 -2.20 -6.07
C HIS A 3 -25.61 -1.83 -7.48
N THR A 4 -24.86 -0.75 -7.59
CA THR A 4 -24.23 -0.35 -8.87
C THR A 4 -22.90 -1.10 -9.04
N PRO A 5 -22.73 -1.92 -10.11
CA PRO A 5 -21.47 -2.62 -10.37
C PRO A 5 -20.40 -1.65 -10.86
N PHE A 6 -19.13 -2.10 -10.85
CA PHE A 6 -17.96 -1.37 -11.38
C PHE A 6 -17.69 -0.01 -10.72
N THR A 7 -18.17 0.21 -9.50
CA THR A 7 -17.93 1.45 -8.77
C THR A 7 -16.65 1.36 -7.93
N ARG A 8 -15.99 2.50 -7.73
CA ARG A 8 -14.83 2.59 -6.83
C ARG A 8 -15.18 2.32 -5.36
N GLY A 9 -16.44 2.50 -4.99
CA GLY A 9 -16.95 2.37 -3.62
C GLY A 9 -17.40 0.96 -3.24
N ILE A 10 -17.13 -0.07 -4.05
CA ILE A 10 -17.50 -1.46 -3.70
C ILE A 10 -16.84 -1.85 -2.36
N PRO A 11 -17.60 -2.44 -1.40
CA PRO A 11 -17.02 -2.93 -0.15
C PRO A 11 -15.94 -3.98 -0.42
N THR A 12 -14.88 -3.95 0.40
CA THR A 12 -13.68 -4.76 0.15
C THR A 12 -13.92 -6.27 0.24
N GLU A 13 -14.97 -6.71 0.92
CA GLU A 13 -15.41 -8.10 1.00
C GLU A 13 -15.96 -8.65 -0.32
N PHE A 14 -16.48 -7.78 -1.21
CA PHE A 14 -17.02 -8.15 -2.52
C PHE A 14 -16.03 -8.02 -3.66
N LEU A 15 -14.78 -7.66 -3.36
CA LEU A 15 -13.74 -7.55 -4.39
C LEU A 15 -13.43 -8.92 -5.00
N TYR A 16 -13.21 -8.94 -6.31
CA TYR A 16 -12.64 -10.11 -6.98
C TYR A 16 -11.18 -10.27 -6.54
N MET A 17 -10.86 -11.42 -5.99
CA MET A 17 -9.54 -11.75 -5.43
C MET A 17 -8.99 -13.01 -6.07
N PRO A 18 -8.34 -12.92 -7.23
CA PRO A 18 -7.62 -14.04 -7.79
C PRO A 18 -6.44 -14.45 -6.87
N PRO A 19 -5.87 -15.65 -7.06
CA PRO A 19 -4.79 -16.17 -6.22
C PRO A 19 -3.62 -15.21 -6.06
N GLU A 20 -3.23 -14.51 -7.13
CA GLU A 20 -2.13 -13.55 -7.13
C GLU A 20 -2.41 -12.33 -6.23
N LEU A 21 -3.62 -11.80 -6.27
CA LEU A 21 -4.02 -10.71 -5.37
C LEU A 21 -4.14 -11.17 -3.92
N THR A 22 -4.60 -12.39 -3.71
CA THR A 22 -4.64 -13.00 -2.38
C THR A 22 -3.24 -13.17 -1.81
N GLU A 23 -2.27 -13.59 -2.63
CA GLU A 23 -0.86 -13.67 -2.23
C GLU A 23 -0.31 -12.29 -1.86
N VAL A 24 -0.57 -11.26 -2.66
CA VAL A 24 -0.16 -9.89 -2.35
C VAL A 24 -0.78 -9.42 -1.03
N GLN A 25 -2.07 -9.69 -0.79
CA GLN A 25 -2.74 -9.38 0.48
C GLN A 25 -2.01 -10.02 1.66
N ASN A 26 -1.72 -11.32 1.57
CA ASN A 26 -1.03 -12.07 2.62
C ASN A 26 0.39 -11.52 2.89
N ARG A 27 1.10 -11.10 1.85
CA ARG A 27 2.42 -10.46 1.98
C ARG A 27 2.32 -9.11 2.70
N LEU A 28 1.31 -8.29 2.40
CA LEU A 28 1.10 -7.02 3.10
C LEU A 28 0.73 -7.23 4.58
N GLU A 29 -0.08 -8.23 4.89
CA GLU A 29 -0.40 -8.62 6.27
C GLU A 29 0.85 -9.10 7.02
N TYR A 30 1.71 -9.87 6.36
CA TYR A 30 2.98 -10.29 6.94
C TYR A 30 3.92 -9.11 7.20
N VAL A 31 3.95 -8.09 6.31
CA VAL A 31 4.67 -6.83 6.52
C VAL A 31 4.19 -6.13 7.80
N ALA A 32 2.88 -6.06 8.01
CA ALA A 32 2.31 -5.46 9.21
C ALA A 32 2.69 -6.25 10.47
N GLN A 33 2.57 -7.58 10.43
CA GLN A 33 2.85 -8.45 11.57
C GLN A 33 4.32 -8.43 11.98
N ARG A 34 5.23 -8.40 11.00
CA ARG A 34 6.69 -8.45 11.22
C ARG A 34 7.36 -7.10 11.21
N GLN A 35 6.59 -6.02 10.98
CA GLN A 35 7.11 -4.66 10.88
C GLN A 35 8.24 -4.54 9.84
N LEU A 36 8.00 -5.09 8.66
CA LEU A 36 8.95 -5.15 7.55
C LEU A 36 8.82 -3.94 6.62
N PHE A 37 9.76 -3.84 5.70
CA PHE A 37 9.74 -2.87 4.61
C PHE A 37 9.39 -3.54 3.29
N ALA A 38 8.33 -3.07 2.64
CA ALA A 38 7.85 -3.62 1.38
C ALA A 38 7.70 -2.58 0.28
N VAL A 39 7.78 -3.05 -0.95
CA VAL A 39 7.47 -2.28 -2.16
C VAL A 39 6.36 -2.99 -2.93
N LEU A 40 5.29 -2.26 -3.24
CA LEU A 40 4.18 -2.70 -4.06
C LEU A 40 4.17 -1.90 -5.35
N THR A 41 4.37 -2.54 -6.49
CA THR A 41 4.35 -1.88 -7.79
C THR A 41 3.29 -2.48 -8.71
N GLY A 42 2.96 -1.74 -9.75
CA GLY A 42 2.03 -2.16 -10.81
C GLY A 42 1.64 -0.95 -11.63
N ASP A 43 1.23 -1.16 -12.85
CA ASP A 43 0.85 -0.10 -13.76
C ASP A 43 -0.44 0.62 -13.32
N CYS A 44 -0.77 1.70 -14.01
CA CYS A 44 -2.03 2.40 -13.75
C CYS A 44 -3.22 1.45 -13.97
N GLY A 45 -4.19 1.45 -13.08
CA GLY A 45 -5.37 0.60 -13.21
C GLY A 45 -5.26 -0.82 -12.65
N THR A 46 -4.08 -1.32 -12.27
CA THR A 46 -3.88 -2.67 -11.73
C THR A 46 -4.50 -2.93 -10.35
N GLY A 47 -5.12 -1.93 -9.73
CA GLY A 47 -5.81 -2.11 -8.45
C GLY A 47 -4.96 -1.88 -7.20
N LYS A 48 -3.80 -1.21 -7.27
CA LYS A 48 -2.95 -0.90 -6.11
C LYS A 48 -3.73 -0.29 -4.94
N THR A 49 -4.43 0.80 -5.19
CA THR A 49 -5.23 1.47 -4.15
C THR A 49 -6.37 0.60 -3.62
N THR A 50 -6.91 -0.28 -4.47
CA THR A 50 -7.95 -1.23 -4.08
C THR A 50 -7.43 -2.29 -3.11
N ILE A 51 -6.27 -2.88 -3.39
CA ILE A 51 -5.65 -3.87 -2.50
C ILE A 51 -5.18 -3.22 -1.19
N LEU A 52 -4.65 -1.99 -1.23
CA LEU A 52 -4.26 -1.23 -0.04
C LEU A 52 -5.48 -0.89 0.84
N ARG A 53 -6.64 -0.59 0.23
CA ARG A 53 -7.90 -0.38 0.97
C ARG A 53 -8.33 -1.68 1.63
N ARG A 54 -8.31 -2.81 0.93
CA ARG A 54 -8.63 -4.12 1.49
C ARG A 54 -7.68 -4.50 2.62
N PHE A 55 -6.40 -4.27 2.43
CA PHE A 55 -5.39 -4.47 3.48
C PHE A 55 -5.70 -3.66 4.74
N ARG A 56 -5.98 -2.34 4.59
CA ARG A 56 -6.38 -1.48 5.71
C ARG A 56 -7.62 -2.03 6.44
N ASP A 57 -8.65 -2.40 5.68
CA ASP A 57 -9.92 -2.86 6.23
C ASP A 57 -9.81 -4.23 6.94
N GLY A 58 -8.80 -5.03 6.59
CA GLY A 58 -8.48 -6.30 7.23
C GLY A 58 -7.62 -6.18 8.49
N LEU A 59 -7.01 -5.02 8.76
CA LEU A 59 -6.21 -4.81 9.96
C LEU A 59 -7.08 -4.60 11.20
N ASP A 60 -6.78 -5.33 12.28
CA ASP A 60 -7.40 -5.11 13.59
C ASP A 60 -6.98 -3.74 14.17
N PRO A 61 -7.89 -2.77 14.31
CA PRO A 61 -7.56 -1.43 14.80
C PRO A 61 -7.08 -1.40 16.25
N ASN A 62 -7.30 -2.48 17.04
CA ASN A 62 -6.78 -2.60 18.40
C ASN A 62 -5.30 -3.02 18.42
N ARG A 63 -4.79 -3.56 17.32
CA ARG A 63 -3.41 -4.05 17.19
C ARG A 63 -2.56 -3.21 16.25
N TYR A 64 -3.18 -2.51 15.30
CA TYR A 64 -2.47 -1.77 14.26
C TYR A 64 -2.97 -0.33 14.16
N LYS A 65 -2.04 0.61 14.08
CA LYS A 65 -2.30 2.00 13.67
C LYS A 65 -1.94 2.14 12.20
N PHE A 66 -2.95 2.21 11.34
CA PHE A 66 -2.77 2.42 9.91
C PHE A 66 -2.56 3.91 9.62
N LEU A 67 -1.47 4.22 8.91
CA LEU A 67 -1.07 5.55 8.46
C LEU A 67 -0.99 5.56 6.94
N TYR A 68 -1.60 6.55 6.29
CA TYR A 68 -1.63 6.60 4.82
C TYR A 68 -1.19 7.96 4.30
N LEU A 69 -0.19 7.95 3.43
CA LEU A 69 0.38 9.13 2.79
C LEU A 69 0.22 9.01 1.27
N SER A 70 -0.60 9.87 0.68
CA SER A 70 -0.83 9.94 -0.77
C SER A 70 -0.16 11.14 -1.45
N ASP A 71 0.45 12.04 -0.68
CA ASP A 71 1.17 13.18 -1.23
C ASP A 71 2.59 12.78 -1.65
N SER A 72 2.80 12.67 -2.95
CA SER A 72 4.09 12.30 -3.55
C SER A 72 5.15 13.39 -3.51
N LYS A 73 4.76 14.64 -3.21
CA LYS A 73 5.65 15.80 -3.12
C LYS A 73 6.06 16.14 -1.69
N LEU A 74 5.86 15.22 -0.75
CA LEU A 74 6.27 15.41 0.63
C LEU A 74 7.77 15.66 0.74
N THR A 75 8.11 16.72 1.44
CA THR A 75 9.48 16.92 1.95
C THR A 75 9.69 16.07 3.19
N PRO A 76 10.92 15.72 3.59
CA PRO A 76 11.20 14.99 4.82
C PRO A 76 10.52 15.59 6.06
N ARG A 77 10.50 16.91 6.17
CA ARG A 77 9.82 17.61 7.26
C ARG A 77 8.31 17.35 7.27
N ASN A 78 7.67 17.51 6.11
CA ASN A 78 6.22 17.33 5.99
C ASN A 78 5.81 15.87 6.15
N PHE A 79 6.67 14.94 5.76
CA PHE A 79 6.49 13.50 5.98
C PHE A 79 6.35 13.19 7.49
N TYR A 80 7.30 13.61 8.32
CA TYR A 80 7.22 13.39 9.78
C TYR A 80 6.01 14.07 10.39
N ARG A 81 5.70 15.29 9.96
CA ARG A 81 4.53 16.02 10.44
C ARG A 81 3.21 15.34 10.08
N ALA A 82 3.10 14.82 8.87
CA ALA A 82 1.90 14.11 8.42
C ALA A 82 1.69 12.81 9.21
N LEU A 83 2.75 12.06 9.49
CA LEU A 83 2.67 10.85 10.31
C LEU A 83 2.23 11.17 11.74
N LEU A 84 2.88 12.14 12.39
CA LEU A 84 2.54 12.57 13.76
C LEU A 84 1.10 13.06 13.85
N ALA A 85 0.63 13.86 12.89
CA ALA A 85 -0.74 14.35 12.86
C ALA A 85 -1.76 13.20 12.73
N GLN A 86 -1.50 12.18 11.89
CA GLN A 86 -2.37 11.00 11.77
C GLN A 86 -2.34 10.12 13.03
N MET A 87 -1.24 10.15 13.77
CA MET A 87 -1.17 9.49 15.08
C MET A 87 -1.90 10.26 16.18
N GLY A 88 -2.31 11.52 15.93
CA GLY A 88 -3.03 12.37 16.87
C GLY A 88 -2.14 13.32 17.67
N PHE A 89 -0.88 13.50 17.28
CA PHE A 89 0.06 14.39 17.93
C PHE A 89 0.24 15.71 17.19
N GLU A 90 0.48 16.78 17.93
CA GLU A 90 0.91 18.04 17.34
C GLU A 90 2.40 17.95 16.95
N PRO A 91 2.75 18.09 15.66
CA PRO A 91 4.11 17.88 15.21
C PRO A 91 5.01 19.05 15.57
N LYS A 92 6.23 18.75 16.05
CA LYS A 92 7.26 19.77 16.26
C LYS A 92 7.67 20.43 14.94
N TYR A 93 8.12 21.68 15.04
CA TYR A 93 8.39 22.52 13.88
C TYR A 93 9.60 22.06 13.06
N TYR A 94 10.73 21.77 13.71
CA TYR A 94 11.95 21.38 13.03
C TYR A 94 11.94 19.88 12.67
N ARG A 95 12.50 19.54 11.48
CA ARG A 95 12.57 18.15 10.99
C ARG A 95 13.16 17.18 12.01
N GLY A 96 14.31 17.56 12.58
CA GLY A 96 15.01 16.70 13.54
C GLY A 96 14.21 16.44 14.82
N ASP A 97 13.46 17.44 15.28
CA ASP A 97 12.60 17.30 16.47
C ASP A 97 11.37 16.47 16.16
N ALA A 98 10.73 16.69 14.99
CA ALA A 98 9.59 15.89 14.54
C ALA A 98 10.00 14.43 14.33
N LYS A 99 11.20 14.17 13.79
CA LYS A 99 11.75 12.81 13.65
C LYS A 99 11.92 12.15 15.01
N ARG A 100 12.58 12.81 15.97
CA ARG A 100 12.75 12.28 17.34
C ARG A 100 11.41 12.04 18.02
N GLN A 101 10.47 12.99 17.88
CA GLN A 101 9.11 12.84 18.40
C GLN A 101 8.43 11.60 17.82
N LEU A 102 8.48 11.41 16.49
CA LEU A 102 7.87 10.23 15.85
C LEU A 102 8.44 8.91 16.42
N HIS A 103 9.76 8.81 16.56
CA HIS A 103 10.39 7.62 17.14
C HIS A 103 9.92 7.36 18.58
N THR A 104 9.92 8.38 19.43
CA THR A 104 9.45 8.26 20.81
C THR A 104 7.98 7.83 20.89
N GLU A 105 7.10 8.44 20.07
CA GLU A 105 5.67 8.10 20.07
C GLU A 105 5.40 6.68 19.54
N ILE A 106 6.17 6.23 18.57
CA ILE A 106 6.10 4.84 18.09
C ILE A 106 6.53 3.86 19.17
N GLU A 107 7.63 4.14 19.88
CA GLU A 107 8.11 3.29 20.98
C GLU A 107 7.07 3.19 22.10
N ILE A 108 6.48 4.33 22.52
CA ILE A 108 5.41 4.36 23.50
C ILE A 108 4.19 3.56 23.01
N MET A 109 3.77 3.77 21.77
CA MET A 109 2.63 3.06 21.17
C MET A 109 2.83 1.55 21.20
N LYS A 110 4.03 1.08 20.86
CA LYS A 110 4.37 -0.36 20.87
C LYS A 110 4.51 -0.92 22.30
N ALA A 111 5.27 -0.23 23.16
CA ALA A 111 5.62 -0.74 24.47
C ALA A 111 4.47 -0.63 25.48
N VAL A 112 3.68 0.45 25.43
CA VAL A 112 2.62 0.72 26.42
C VAL A 112 1.26 0.24 25.94
N HIS A 113 0.94 0.47 24.65
CA HIS A 113 -0.38 0.17 24.10
C HIS A 113 -0.43 -1.15 23.31
N GLY A 114 0.71 -1.77 23.00
CA GLY A 114 0.78 -2.97 22.16
C GLY A 114 0.34 -2.76 20.71
N ILE A 115 0.25 -1.48 20.26
CA ILE A 115 -0.20 -1.11 18.93
C ILE A 115 1.00 -0.97 17.99
N GLN A 116 0.94 -1.65 16.86
CA GLN A 116 1.99 -1.63 15.84
C GLN A 116 1.62 -0.64 14.72
N PRO A 117 2.43 0.39 14.43
CA PRO A 117 2.17 1.29 13.32
C PRO A 117 2.50 0.61 11.99
N VAL A 118 1.65 0.87 11.00
CA VAL A 118 1.83 0.45 9.61
C VAL A 118 1.61 1.65 8.72
N CYS A 119 2.65 2.05 8.00
CA CYS A 119 2.62 3.20 7.10
C CYS A 119 2.59 2.74 5.64
N VAL A 120 1.63 3.24 4.90
CA VAL A 120 1.55 3.12 3.45
C VAL A 120 1.81 4.47 2.82
N CYS A 121 2.84 4.55 1.98
CA CYS A 121 3.09 5.69 1.12
C CYS A 121 2.66 5.32 -0.30
N ASP A 122 1.68 6.02 -0.85
CA ASP A 122 1.20 5.81 -2.21
C ASP A 122 1.87 6.79 -3.20
N GLU A 123 1.79 6.49 -4.50
CA GLU A 123 2.39 7.28 -5.59
C GLU A 123 3.91 7.53 -5.41
N CYS A 124 4.63 6.59 -4.79
CA CYS A 124 6.06 6.73 -4.44
C CYS A 124 7.00 6.82 -5.65
N HIS A 125 6.56 6.49 -6.86
CA HIS A 125 7.35 6.70 -8.09
C HIS A 125 7.66 8.19 -8.32
N LEU A 126 6.83 9.10 -7.79
CA LEU A 126 7.02 10.55 -7.85
C LEU A 126 7.91 11.11 -6.72
N MET A 127 8.25 10.32 -5.70
CA MET A 127 9.07 10.78 -4.59
C MET A 127 10.45 11.23 -5.02
N SER A 128 10.95 12.29 -4.40
CA SER A 128 12.32 12.76 -4.61
C SER A 128 13.35 11.77 -4.05
N ARG A 129 14.60 11.87 -4.52
CA ARG A 129 15.70 11.09 -3.96
C ARG A 129 15.88 11.40 -2.47
N GLU A 130 15.80 12.67 -2.08
CA GLU A 130 15.91 13.09 -0.67
C GLU A 130 14.88 12.39 0.21
N MET A 131 13.64 12.26 -0.27
CA MET A 131 12.57 11.59 0.48
C MET A 131 12.82 10.09 0.63
N LEU A 132 13.27 9.41 -0.42
CA LEU A 132 13.62 7.99 -0.37
C LEU A 132 14.81 7.73 0.57
N GLU A 133 15.81 8.60 0.58
CA GLU A 133 16.92 8.52 1.54
C GLU A 133 16.45 8.76 2.99
N GLU A 134 15.50 9.67 3.21
CA GLU A 134 14.94 9.90 4.55
C GLU A 134 14.16 8.67 5.05
N ILE A 135 13.42 8.00 4.17
CA ILE A 135 12.75 6.72 4.50
C ILE A 135 13.78 5.68 4.93
N ARG A 136 14.92 5.57 4.24
CA ARG A 136 16.02 4.70 4.65
C ARG A 136 16.51 5.01 6.05
N PHE A 137 16.67 6.30 6.38
CA PHE A 137 17.08 6.72 7.73
C PHE A 137 16.01 6.49 8.79
N LEU A 138 14.73 6.58 8.43
CA LEU A 138 13.64 6.25 9.35
C LEU A 138 13.67 4.78 9.75
N LEU A 139 13.97 3.89 8.80
CA LEU A 139 14.06 2.44 9.04
C LEU A 139 15.32 2.04 9.85
N ASN A 140 16.26 2.97 10.03
CA ASN A 140 17.52 2.74 10.70
C ASN A 140 17.40 2.99 12.22
N THR A 141 16.79 2.06 12.92
CA THR A 141 16.67 2.10 14.39
C THR A 141 17.41 0.94 15.02
N HIS A 142 17.85 1.10 16.27
CA HIS A 142 18.52 0.06 17.05
C HIS A 142 19.65 -0.68 16.30
N LEU A 143 20.54 0.06 15.62
CA LEU A 143 21.67 -0.49 14.85
C LEU A 143 21.19 -1.46 13.74
N ASP A 144 20.11 -1.09 13.03
CA ASP A 144 19.51 -1.87 11.94
C ASP A 144 18.87 -3.22 12.35
N SER A 145 18.71 -3.47 13.64
CA SER A 145 18.15 -4.74 14.10
C SER A 145 16.63 -4.83 14.02
N GLN A 146 15.91 -3.69 13.97
CA GLN A 146 14.45 -3.64 13.95
C GLN A 146 13.94 -2.42 13.19
N SER A 147 12.87 -2.60 12.42
CA SER A 147 12.12 -1.47 11.86
C SER A 147 11.17 -0.88 12.91
N PRO A 148 11.05 0.45 13.00
CA PRO A 148 10.12 1.09 13.93
C PRO A 148 8.66 0.80 13.58
N MET A 149 8.37 0.55 12.31
CA MET A 149 7.01 0.33 11.80
C MET A 149 7.00 -0.56 10.57
N GLY A 150 5.88 -1.19 10.26
CA GLY A 150 5.65 -1.74 8.95
C GLY A 150 5.57 -0.62 7.92
N LEU A 151 6.33 -0.71 6.83
CA LEU A 151 6.35 0.33 5.80
C LEU A 151 6.13 -0.28 4.42
N ILE A 152 5.20 0.32 3.68
CA ILE A 152 4.86 -0.09 2.33
C ILE A 152 4.99 1.12 1.40
N LEU A 153 5.88 1.04 0.40
CA LEU A 153 5.93 2.01 -0.69
C LEU A 153 5.13 1.46 -1.86
N ALA A 154 4.05 2.10 -2.20
CA ALA A 154 3.24 1.77 -3.37
C ALA A 154 3.50 2.77 -4.50
N GLY A 155 3.52 2.29 -5.74
CA GLY A 155 3.73 3.17 -6.90
C GLY A 155 3.62 2.43 -8.22
N GLN A 156 3.80 3.16 -9.31
CA GLN A 156 3.85 2.57 -10.65
C GLN A 156 5.16 1.78 -10.83
N THR A 157 5.26 1.02 -11.91
CA THR A 157 6.41 0.16 -12.23
C THR A 157 7.74 0.92 -12.26
N GLU A 158 7.70 2.23 -12.58
CA GLU A 158 8.86 3.12 -12.54
C GLU A 158 9.48 3.24 -11.14
N LEU A 159 8.71 3.05 -10.07
CA LEU A 159 9.26 3.03 -8.72
C LEU A 159 10.32 1.94 -8.58
N TRP A 160 10.02 0.73 -9.05
CA TRP A 160 10.99 -0.37 -8.98
C TRP A 160 12.17 -0.15 -9.89
N GLN A 161 11.95 0.34 -11.12
CA GLN A 161 13.03 0.69 -12.05
C GLN A 161 13.98 1.72 -11.43
N LYS A 162 13.43 2.76 -10.78
CA LYS A 162 14.19 3.77 -10.05
C LYS A 162 15.01 3.16 -8.92
N LEU A 163 14.44 2.27 -8.11
CA LEU A 163 15.13 1.59 -7.01
C LEU A 163 16.23 0.64 -7.48
N GLN A 164 16.20 0.17 -8.73
CA GLN A 164 17.27 -0.64 -9.32
C GLN A 164 18.56 0.18 -9.62
N LEU A 165 18.46 1.49 -9.76
CA LEU A 165 19.64 2.33 -10.01
C LEU A 165 20.61 2.25 -8.82
N GLN A 166 21.92 2.31 -9.13
CA GLN A 166 23.00 2.25 -8.13
C GLN A 166 22.83 3.31 -7.02
N ALA A 167 22.32 4.47 -7.38
CA ALA A 167 22.08 5.56 -6.43
C ALA A 167 21.10 5.21 -5.29
N TYR A 168 20.30 4.15 -5.46
CA TYR A 168 19.31 3.69 -4.47
C TYR A 168 19.65 2.32 -3.88
N ALA A 169 20.85 1.81 -4.11
CA ALA A 169 21.26 0.48 -3.63
C ALA A 169 21.05 0.32 -2.10
N ALA A 170 21.35 1.36 -1.33
CA ALA A 170 21.26 1.32 0.13
C ALA A 170 19.79 1.19 0.63
N ILE A 171 18.81 1.80 -0.04
CA ILE A 171 17.41 1.60 0.33
C ILE A 171 16.89 0.27 -0.21
N ARG A 172 17.28 -0.13 -1.43
CA ARG A 172 16.89 -1.41 -2.02
C ARG A 172 17.30 -2.62 -1.16
N GLN A 173 18.49 -2.58 -0.56
CA GLN A 173 18.98 -3.64 0.33
C GLN A 173 18.15 -3.83 1.60
N ARG A 174 17.28 -2.88 1.94
CA ARG A 174 16.40 -2.93 3.10
C ARG A 174 14.99 -3.40 2.78
N ILE A 175 14.69 -3.59 1.49
CA ILE A 175 13.38 -4.08 1.06
C ILE A 175 13.31 -5.58 1.35
N ASP A 176 12.44 -5.95 2.28
CA ASP A 176 12.22 -7.34 2.67
C ASP A 176 11.27 -8.05 1.69
N ILE A 177 10.26 -7.32 1.19
CA ILE A 177 9.22 -7.89 0.33
C ILE A 177 8.97 -6.98 -0.87
N GLN A 178 9.01 -7.58 -2.06
CA GLN A 178 8.55 -6.96 -3.30
C GLN A 178 7.31 -7.68 -3.78
N SER A 179 6.29 -6.90 -4.16
CA SER A 179 5.08 -7.40 -4.81
C SER A 179 4.79 -6.59 -6.06
N VAL A 180 4.34 -7.27 -7.10
CA VAL A 180 3.97 -6.65 -8.37
C VAL A 180 2.52 -7.01 -8.67
N LEU A 181 1.72 -6.02 -9.00
CA LEU A 181 0.36 -6.20 -9.52
C LEU A 181 0.40 -6.12 -11.04
N ASN A 182 -0.01 -7.19 -11.68
CA ASN A 182 -0.16 -7.26 -13.12
C ASN A 182 -1.61 -6.94 -13.53
N HIS A 183 -1.82 -6.59 -14.80
CA HIS A 183 -3.15 -6.56 -15.38
C HIS A 183 -3.78 -7.94 -15.33
N TYR A 184 -5.10 -7.99 -15.28
CA TYR A 184 -5.83 -9.25 -15.36
C TYR A 184 -5.65 -9.89 -16.72
N ASP A 185 -5.44 -11.18 -16.73
CA ASP A 185 -5.57 -11.94 -17.97
C ASP A 185 -7.04 -12.02 -18.43
N ARG A 186 -7.27 -12.61 -19.59
CA ARG A 186 -8.62 -12.73 -20.17
C ARG A 186 -9.59 -13.49 -19.26
N ALA A 187 -9.14 -14.59 -18.64
CA ALA A 187 -9.98 -15.40 -17.76
C ALA A 187 -10.32 -14.63 -16.46
N GLN A 188 -9.35 -13.93 -15.89
CA GLN A 188 -9.51 -13.07 -14.73
C GLN A 188 -10.41 -11.87 -15.02
N THR A 189 -10.31 -11.26 -16.21
CA THR A 189 -11.20 -10.18 -16.66
C THR A 189 -12.67 -10.67 -16.69
N GLY A 190 -12.94 -11.85 -17.26
CA GLY A 190 -14.26 -12.44 -17.24
C GLY A 190 -14.78 -12.75 -15.84
N ALA A 191 -13.91 -13.30 -14.97
CA ALA A 191 -14.27 -13.59 -13.59
C ALA A 191 -14.54 -12.29 -12.78
N TYR A 192 -13.75 -11.24 -13.00
CA TYR A 192 -13.98 -9.92 -12.40
C TYR A 192 -15.34 -9.35 -12.81
N ILE A 193 -15.70 -9.39 -14.11
CA ILE A 193 -16.99 -8.91 -14.61
C ILE A 193 -18.13 -9.69 -13.95
N ARG A 194 -18.06 -11.01 -13.90
CA ARG A 194 -19.08 -11.85 -13.24
C ARG A 194 -19.22 -11.48 -11.75
N LYS A 195 -18.11 -11.31 -11.05
CA LYS A 195 -18.13 -10.94 -9.62
C LYS A 195 -18.78 -9.58 -9.36
N GLN A 196 -18.57 -8.61 -10.25
CA GLN A 196 -19.20 -7.29 -10.18
C GLN A 196 -20.70 -7.35 -10.44
N LEU A 197 -21.15 -8.21 -11.35
CA LEU A 197 -22.56 -8.42 -11.63
C LEU A 197 -23.29 -9.16 -10.49
N GLU A 198 -22.63 -10.17 -9.89
CA GLU A 198 -23.12 -10.83 -8.68
C GLU A 198 -23.37 -9.81 -7.55
N TYR A 199 -22.38 -8.92 -7.29
CA TYR A 199 -22.54 -7.84 -6.30
C TYR A 199 -23.75 -6.94 -6.61
N ALA A 200 -24.03 -6.68 -7.89
CA ALA A 200 -25.20 -5.91 -8.32
C ALA A 200 -26.53 -6.67 -8.20
N GLY A 201 -26.53 -7.94 -7.80
CA GLY A 201 -27.70 -8.80 -7.72
C GLY A 201 -28.17 -9.31 -9.09
N MET A 202 -27.22 -9.56 -10.00
CA MET A 202 -27.48 -10.07 -11.33
C MET A 202 -26.96 -11.50 -11.47
N ASP A 203 -27.88 -12.46 -11.59
CA ASP A 203 -27.56 -13.89 -11.71
C ASP A 203 -27.48 -14.40 -13.18
N ARG A 204 -27.62 -13.50 -14.15
CA ARG A 204 -27.57 -13.86 -15.57
C ARG A 204 -26.35 -13.27 -16.26
N GLU A 205 -25.82 -13.99 -17.23
CA GLU A 205 -24.76 -13.49 -18.11
C GLU A 205 -25.31 -12.35 -18.99
N ILE A 206 -24.72 -11.18 -18.87
CA ILE A 206 -25.08 -9.97 -19.62
C ILE A 206 -24.06 -9.72 -20.74
N PHE A 207 -22.80 -10.09 -20.50
CA PHE A 207 -21.71 -9.92 -21.45
C PHE A 207 -21.46 -11.24 -22.20
N THR A 208 -21.44 -11.18 -23.52
CA THR A 208 -21.02 -12.31 -24.37
C THR A 208 -19.51 -12.49 -24.26
N GLU A 209 -19.02 -13.67 -24.61
CA GLU A 209 -17.57 -13.94 -24.64
C GLU A 209 -16.82 -12.94 -25.54
N ALA A 210 -17.38 -12.60 -26.72
CA ALA A 210 -16.81 -11.59 -27.61
C ALA A 210 -16.75 -10.19 -26.98
N ALA A 211 -17.73 -9.83 -26.14
CA ALA A 211 -17.69 -8.58 -25.39
C ALA A 211 -16.60 -8.59 -24.31
N ILE A 212 -16.41 -9.72 -23.63
CA ILE A 212 -15.31 -9.88 -22.64
C ILE A 212 -13.96 -9.81 -23.33
N ASP A 213 -13.81 -10.42 -24.51
CA ASP A 213 -12.58 -10.35 -25.33
C ASP A 213 -12.26 -8.89 -25.70
N GLY A 214 -13.27 -8.15 -26.17
CA GLY A 214 -13.12 -6.74 -26.49
C GLY A 214 -12.71 -5.91 -25.27
N ILE A 215 -13.35 -6.11 -24.12
CA ILE A 215 -13.00 -5.40 -22.88
C ILE A 215 -11.56 -5.70 -22.49
N HIS A 216 -11.15 -6.98 -22.50
CA HIS A 216 -9.79 -7.37 -22.16
C HIS A 216 -8.74 -6.70 -23.06
N GLN A 217 -8.97 -6.69 -24.40
CA GLN A 217 -8.05 -6.05 -25.36
C GLN A 217 -7.87 -4.55 -25.13
N TYR A 218 -8.89 -3.85 -24.62
CA TYR A 218 -8.81 -2.41 -24.32
C TYR A 218 -8.26 -2.07 -22.94
N THR A 219 -8.17 -3.04 -22.02
CA THR A 219 -7.77 -2.80 -20.63
C THR A 219 -6.48 -3.51 -20.22
N ALA A 220 -5.93 -4.35 -21.11
CA ALA A 220 -4.67 -5.08 -20.90
C ALA A 220 -3.41 -4.23 -21.16
#